data_85471bffa2f7f2f07ee58ee6add1d5ef
#
_entry.id   85471bffa2f7f2f07ee58ee6add1d5ef
#
_cell.length_a   1.000
_cell.length_b   1.000
_cell.length_c   1.000
_cell.angle_alpha   90.00
_cell.angle_beta   90.00
_cell.angle_gamma   90.00
#
_symmetry.space_group_name_H-M   'P 1'
#
loop_
_entity.id
_entity.type
_entity.pdbx_description
1 polymer ?
#
loop_
_entity_poly.entity_id
_entity_poly.type
_entity_poly.pdbx_seq_one_letter_code
_entity_poly.pdbx_strand_id
1 'polypeptide(L)'
;MATSKPRRSSRTRRTATTLAEIPDHLVAEIFLRLPAAEDLVRASAACVSFRRLIAGKSFLRHFRRLHDPPLLAFFDRNGFHHPLPPHPSVPAASALADAADLSFSFFPNHGRWSIQDIREGRVLLLRPGACKQPQISMQAAVCDPLHWKYVLLPPVPDDLAALMMHPATAHEPWCEAFLVPLDEEAETAFGVTWMVHFTTRLAAFVYSSTTEQWQSVASKEWNELLLGQGESTMVSPIDRHFYGRHYTGCFYWESTIMGKKDLLVFDPRRMEFSSCDILPREFCPLDLAIVEAGEAKLGLFGIHVEAGKFDLRYYIKGNKCESSTQWQLEKTIPICSGCRPDIKAATWRYLLLGKFGPMRFIDSVPHQDLDYISVDVKTLELARVCTKSSGFAFSKTSIYTNFPPSLSSPKI
;
A
#
# COMPACT_ATOMS: atom_id res chain seq x y z
N MET A 1 40.96 -80.61 -7.62
CA MET A 1 40.55 -79.53 -6.66
C MET A 1 40.70 -78.21 -7.36
N ALA A 2 39.59 -77.66 -7.82
CA ALA A 2 39.53 -76.38 -8.49
C ALA A 2 39.01 -75.28 -7.49
N THR A 3 39.86 -74.30 -7.19
CA THR A 3 39.51 -73.19 -6.33
C THR A 3 38.88 -72.05 -7.13
N SER A 4 37.60 -71.85 -6.94
CA SER A 4 36.85 -70.71 -7.50
C SER A 4 37.18 -69.42 -6.80
N LYS A 5 37.59 -68.37 -7.54
CA LYS A 5 37.79 -67.01 -7.03
C LYS A 5 36.41 -66.26 -6.91
N PRO A 6 36.17 -65.49 -5.86
CA PRO A 6 34.93 -64.71 -5.77
C PRO A 6 34.95 -63.48 -6.69
N ARG A 7 33.86 -63.28 -7.44
CA ARG A 7 33.60 -62.15 -8.34
C ARG A 7 33.35 -60.90 -7.50
N ARG A 8 34.24 -59.93 -7.57
CA ARG A 8 34.05 -58.60 -6.96
C ARG A 8 32.93 -57.87 -7.69
N SER A 9 31.80 -57.68 -7.02
CA SER A 9 30.72 -56.79 -7.45
C SER A 9 31.20 -55.35 -7.41
N SER A 10 31.32 -54.69 -8.54
CA SER A 10 31.58 -53.26 -8.65
C SER A 10 30.30 -52.54 -8.30
N ARG A 11 30.20 -52.06 -7.07
CA ARG A 11 29.15 -51.15 -6.62
C ARG A 11 29.34 -49.81 -7.32
N THR A 12 28.56 -49.53 -8.35
CA THR A 12 28.53 -48.25 -9.06
C THR A 12 28.16 -47.17 -8.02
N ARG A 13 29.13 -46.36 -7.69
CA ARG A 13 28.94 -45.18 -6.83
C ARG A 13 28.05 -44.22 -7.62
N ARG A 14 26.76 -44.11 -7.25
CA ARG A 14 25.90 -43.04 -7.74
C ARG A 14 26.56 -41.74 -7.29
N THR A 15 27.17 -41.00 -8.19
CA THR A 15 27.60 -39.62 -7.98
C THR A 15 26.33 -38.82 -7.71
N ALA A 16 26.28 -38.23 -6.54
CA ALA A 16 25.19 -37.30 -6.23
C ALA A 16 25.32 -36.12 -7.20
N THR A 17 24.35 -35.94 -8.06
CA THR A 17 24.25 -34.81 -8.99
C THR A 17 24.21 -33.53 -8.11
N THR A 18 25.19 -32.68 -8.25
CA THR A 18 25.22 -31.41 -7.55
C THR A 18 24.38 -30.38 -8.27
N LEU A 19 23.80 -29.43 -7.56
CA LEU A 19 23.02 -28.30 -8.17
C LEU A 19 23.84 -27.57 -9.26
N ALA A 20 25.19 -27.59 -9.17
CA ALA A 20 26.07 -26.95 -10.15
C ALA A 20 26.11 -27.70 -11.53
N GLU A 21 25.64 -28.93 -11.58
CA GLU A 21 25.55 -29.72 -12.81
C GLU A 21 24.20 -29.56 -13.53
N ILE A 22 23.24 -28.85 -12.89
CA ILE A 22 21.93 -28.59 -13.47
C ILE A 22 22.02 -27.35 -14.38
N PRO A 23 21.42 -27.37 -15.57
CA PRO A 23 21.38 -26.23 -16.47
C PRO A 23 20.74 -25.01 -15.81
N ASP A 24 21.26 -23.80 -16.06
CA ASP A 24 20.84 -22.55 -15.43
C ASP A 24 19.32 -22.29 -15.48
N HIS A 25 18.66 -22.66 -16.60
CA HIS A 25 17.22 -22.47 -16.74
C HIS A 25 16.41 -23.36 -15.77
N LEU A 26 16.87 -24.57 -15.46
CA LEU A 26 16.22 -25.44 -14.47
C LEU A 26 16.49 -24.95 -13.03
N VAL A 27 17.69 -24.44 -12.79
CA VAL A 27 18.01 -23.79 -11.51
C VAL A 27 17.14 -22.55 -11.30
N ALA A 28 16.92 -21.75 -12.35
CA ALA A 28 16.02 -20.61 -12.31
C ALA A 28 14.58 -21.03 -11.94
N GLU A 29 14.06 -22.09 -12.57
CA GLU A 29 12.73 -22.62 -12.26
C GLU A 29 12.60 -23.09 -10.79
N ILE A 30 13.66 -23.69 -10.24
CA ILE A 30 13.70 -24.08 -8.81
C ILE A 30 13.65 -22.84 -7.94
N PHE A 31 14.44 -21.81 -8.24
CA PHE A 31 14.51 -20.57 -7.46
C PHE A 31 13.23 -19.75 -7.54
N LEU A 32 12.54 -19.75 -8.68
CA LEU A 32 11.24 -19.11 -8.82
C LEU A 32 10.15 -19.74 -7.94
N ARG A 33 10.33 -20.98 -7.49
CA ARG A 33 9.40 -21.70 -6.62
C ARG A 33 9.74 -21.61 -5.13
N LEU A 34 10.82 -20.91 -4.75
CA LEU A 34 11.14 -20.69 -3.35
C LEU A 34 10.04 -19.84 -2.70
N PRO A 35 9.51 -20.25 -1.54
CA PRO A 35 8.33 -19.63 -0.97
C PRO A 35 8.58 -18.22 -0.42
N ALA A 36 9.81 -17.93 -0.01
CA ALA A 36 10.17 -16.66 0.63
C ALA A 36 11.32 -15.95 -0.08
N ALA A 37 11.27 -14.63 -0.11
CA ALA A 37 12.33 -13.78 -0.65
C ALA A 37 13.67 -13.99 0.06
N GLU A 38 13.64 -14.28 1.36
CA GLU A 38 14.82 -14.57 2.19
C GLU A 38 15.55 -15.84 1.74
N ASP A 39 14.82 -16.86 1.30
CA ASP A 39 15.42 -18.10 0.81
C ASP A 39 16.15 -17.85 -0.52
N LEU A 40 15.61 -16.99 -1.36
CA LEU A 40 16.28 -16.56 -2.59
C LEU A 40 17.55 -15.75 -2.29
N VAL A 41 17.52 -14.88 -1.27
CA VAL A 41 18.71 -14.14 -0.79
C VAL A 41 19.77 -15.13 -0.29
N ARG A 42 19.39 -16.11 0.52
CA ARG A 42 20.31 -17.18 1.01
C ARG A 42 20.90 -17.98 -0.16
N ALA A 43 20.07 -18.36 -1.14
CA ALA A 43 20.52 -19.04 -2.35
C ALA A 43 21.55 -18.21 -3.12
N SER A 44 21.31 -16.91 -3.26
CA SER A 44 22.23 -15.98 -3.92
C SER A 44 23.59 -15.85 -3.22
N ALA A 45 23.61 -16.04 -1.91
CA ALA A 45 24.81 -16.00 -1.10
C ALA A 45 25.62 -17.32 -1.16
N ALA A 46 25.02 -18.43 -1.58
CA ALA A 46 25.64 -19.78 -1.54
C ALA A 46 26.74 -19.95 -2.59
N CYS A 47 26.60 -19.41 -3.79
CA CYS A 47 27.65 -19.45 -4.81
C CYS A 47 27.53 -18.34 -5.87
N VAL A 48 28.62 -18.12 -6.61
CA VAL A 48 28.71 -17.03 -7.61
C VAL A 48 27.75 -17.24 -8.79
N SER A 49 27.58 -18.50 -9.26
CA SER A 49 26.67 -18.81 -10.38
C SER A 49 25.22 -18.52 -9.99
N PHE A 50 24.78 -18.89 -8.80
CA PHE A 50 23.44 -18.60 -8.30
C PHE A 50 23.21 -17.09 -8.15
N ARG A 51 24.19 -16.38 -7.60
CA ARG A 51 24.13 -14.91 -7.50
C ARG A 51 23.96 -14.26 -8.87
N ARG A 52 24.73 -14.68 -9.86
CA ARG A 52 24.64 -14.14 -11.24
C ARG A 52 23.27 -14.39 -11.86
N LEU A 53 22.72 -15.59 -11.68
CA LEU A 53 21.41 -15.96 -12.18
C LEU A 53 20.31 -15.13 -11.49
N ILE A 54 20.33 -15.09 -10.15
CA ILE A 54 19.32 -14.39 -9.34
C ILE A 54 19.40 -12.85 -9.56
N ALA A 55 20.58 -12.27 -9.72
CA ALA A 55 20.75 -10.84 -9.99
C ALA A 55 20.31 -10.43 -11.41
N GLY A 56 19.99 -11.38 -12.27
CA GLY A 56 19.51 -11.10 -13.62
C GLY A 56 18.17 -10.34 -13.62
N LYS A 57 18.10 -9.19 -14.33
CA LYS A 57 16.88 -8.36 -14.38
C LYS A 57 15.63 -9.15 -14.81
N SER A 58 15.77 -10.04 -15.79
CA SER A 58 14.67 -10.87 -16.26
C SER A 58 14.17 -11.84 -15.19
N PHE A 59 15.09 -12.48 -14.45
CA PHE A 59 14.77 -13.36 -13.35
C PHE A 59 14.04 -12.61 -12.22
N LEU A 60 14.59 -11.47 -11.76
CA LEU A 60 14.01 -10.67 -10.69
C LEU A 60 12.61 -10.16 -11.07
N ARG A 61 12.39 -9.76 -12.33
CA ARG A 61 11.07 -9.37 -12.81
C ARG A 61 10.07 -10.53 -12.72
N HIS A 62 10.48 -11.72 -13.15
CA HIS A 62 9.63 -12.90 -13.08
C HIS A 62 9.34 -13.30 -11.63
N PHE A 63 10.36 -13.31 -10.77
CA PHE A 63 10.18 -13.59 -9.35
C PHE A 63 9.19 -12.64 -8.69
N ARG A 64 9.32 -11.33 -8.92
CA ARG A 64 8.43 -10.30 -8.37
C ARG A 64 6.98 -10.40 -8.87
N ARG A 65 6.74 -10.97 -10.04
CA ARG A 65 5.39 -11.28 -10.55
C ARG A 65 4.75 -12.48 -9.86
N LEU A 66 5.57 -13.44 -9.42
CA LEU A 66 5.10 -14.67 -8.78
C LEU A 66 4.98 -14.55 -7.27
N HIS A 67 5.74 -13.65 -6.66
CA HIS A 67 5.84 -13.50 -5.22
C HIS A 67 5.43 -12.10 -4.78
N ASP A 68 4.70 -12.08 -3.69
CA ASP A 68 4.26 -10.82 -3.10
C ASP A 68 5.40 -10.20 -2.24
N PRO A 69 5.56 -8.88 -2.25
CA PRO A 69 6.56 -8.23 -1.42
C PRO A 69 6.21 -8.37 0.05
N PRO A 70 7.22 -8.57 0.92
CA PRO A 70 7.03 -8.60 2.37
C PRO A 70 6.65 -7.21 2.92
N LEU A 71 6.04 -7.22 4.11
CA LEU A 71 5.83 -6.01 4.90
C LEU A 71 7.16 -5.59 5.51
N LEU A 72 7.75 -4.51 5.01
CA LEU A 72 9.06 -4.07 5.46
C LEU A 72 8.98 -3.03 6.56
N ALA A 73 7.94 -2.18 6.51
CA ALA A 73 7.74 -1.11 7.45
C ALA A 73 6.35 -0.49 7.34
N PHE A 74 6.05 0.39 8.30
CA PHE A 74 5.01 1.39 8.15
C PHE A 74 5.50 2.73 8.69
N PHE A 75 4.86 3.81 8.21
CA PHE A 75 5.14 5.16 8.65
C PHE A 75 3.90 5.74 9.33
N ASP A 76 4.12 6.43 10.44
CA ASP A 76 3.14 7.28 11.09
C ASP A 76 3.77 8.65 11.40
N ARG A 77 3.09 9.50 12.17
CA ARG A 77 3.64 10.81 12.58
C ARG A 77 4.95 10.72 13.39
N ASN A 78 5.22 9.56 14.02
CA ASN A 78 6.41 9.34 14.85
C ASN A 78 7.58 8.81 14.02
N GLY A 79 7.39 8.62 12.72
CA GLY A 79 8.39 8.17 11.78
C GLY A 79 8.19 6.75 11.31
N PHE A 80 9.30 6.09 11.06
CA PHE A 80 9.38 4.74 10.52
C PHE A 80 9.37 3.68 11.61
N HIS A 81 8.64 2.59 11.35
CA HIS A 81 8.54 1.43 12.24
C HIS A 81 8.66 0.15 11.42
N HIS A 82 9.51 -0.76 11.82
CA HIS A 82 9.70 -2.06 11.19
C HIS A 82 9.10 -3.19 12.03
N PRO A 83 8.77 -4.34 11.40
CA PRO A 83 8.34 -5.54 12.09
C PRO A 83 9.39 -6.06 13.06
N LEU A 84 8.94 -6.52 14.24
CA LEU A 84 9.76 -7.15 15.27
C LEU A 84 9.43 -8.64 15.38
N PRO A 85 10.36 -9.48 15.89
CA PRO A 85 10.08 -10.89 16.11
C PRO A 85 8.81 -11.11 16.96
N PRO A 86 7.97 -12.08 16.62
CA PRO A 86 8.19 -13.19 15.67
C PRO A 86 7.64 -12.94 14.23
N HIS A 87 7.43 -11.69 13.78
CA HIS A 87 6.86 -11.41 12.47
C HIS A 87 7.70 -12.02 11.33
N PRO A 88 7.09 -12.69 10.32
CA PRO A 88 7.83 -13.39 9.25
C PRO A 88 8.67 -12.45 8.37
N SER A 89 8.30 -11.19 8.24
CA SER A 89 9.05 -10.21 7.44
C SER A 89 10.29 -9.62 8.12
N VAL A 90 10.63 -10.02 9.36
CA VAL A 90 11.78 -9.45 10.10
C VAL A 90 13.09 -9.50 9.34
N PRO A 91 13.49 -10.63 8.69
CA PRO A 91 14.76 -10.66 7.97
C PRO A 91 14.82 -9.65 6.81
N ALA A 92 13.74 -9.53 6.06
CA ALA A 92 13.64 -8.58 4.95
C ALA A 92 13.60 -7.12 5.45
N ALA A 93 12.88 -6.86 6.54
CA ALA A 93 12.79 -5.55 7.17
C ALA A 93 14.13 -5.08 7.75
N SER A 94 14.90 -5.98 8.37
CA SER A 94 16.25 -5.68 8.85
C SER A 94 17.20 -5.34 7.70
N ALA A 95 17.17 -6.12 6.62
CA ALA A 95 17.96 -5.82 5.42
C ALA A 95 17.61 -4.46 4.79
N LEU A 96 16.34 -4.04 4.86
CA LEU A 96 15.93 -2.71 4.43
C LEU A 96 16.49 -1.64 5.37
N ALA A 97 16.35 -1.82 6.67
CA ALA A 97 16.81 -0.85 7.68
C ALA A 97 18.32 -0.56 7.57
N ASP A 98 19.09 -1.59 7.18
CA ASP A 98 20.55 -1.45 6.98
C ASP A 98 20.92 -0.74 5.67
N ALA A 99 20.05 -0.81 4.66
CA ALA A 99 20.36 -0.33 3.31
C ALA A 99 19.66 0.99 2.93
N ALA A 100 18.45 1.23 3.44
CA ALA A 100 17.63 2.36 3.07
C ALA A 100 17.83 3.56 4.00
N ASP A 101 17.81 4.75 3.45
CA ASP A 101 17.67 5.98 4.25
C ASP A 101 16.20 6.39 4.34
N LEU A 102 15.55 5.92 5.40
CA LEU A 102 14.15 6.20 5.69
C LEU A 102 13.93 7.52 6.44
N SER A 103 15.02 8.22 6.78
CA SER A 103 14.99 9.59 7.26
C SER A 103 14.97 10.61 6.12
N PHE A 104 15.18 10.15 4.88
CA PHE A 104 15.30 10.97 3.67
C PHE A 104 16.43 12.01 3.77
N SER A 105 17.53 11.71 4.46
CA SER A 105 18.65 12.65 4.64
C SER A 105 19.35 13.00 3.34
N PHE A 106 19.25 12.16 2.31
CA PHE A 106 19.71 12.41 0.95
C PHE A 106 18.90 13.49 0.22
N PHE A 107 17.74 13.89 0.79
CA PHE A 107 16.84 14.82 0.17
C PHE A 107 17.05 16.25 0.69
N PRO A 108 17.13 17.29 -0.17
CA PRO A 108 17.37 18.65 0.27
C PRO A 108 16.24 19.17 1.17
N ASN A 109 16.60 19.74 2.31
CA ASN A 109 15.66 20.27 3.30
C ASN A 109 14.62 19.22 3.80
N HIS A 110 15.06 18.00 4.02
CA HIS A 110 14.22 16.84 4.38
C HIS A 110 13.23 17.11 5.54
N GLY A 111 13.61 17.88 6.54
CA GLY A 111 12.76 18.17 7.71
C GLY A 111 11.47 18.97 7.44
N ARG A 112 11.23 19.41 6.21
CA ARG A 112 10.04 20.17 5.82
C ARG A 112 9.06 19.39 4.95
N TRP A 113 9.37 18.14 4.64
CA TRP A 113 8.55 17.29 3.78
C TRP A 113 7.70 16.36 4.61
N SER A 114 6.47 16.12 4.14
CA SER A 114 5.53 15.17 4.75
C SER A 114 5.20 14.05 3.78
N ILE A 115 5.14 12.83 4.29
CA ILE A 115 4.75 11.65 3.51
C ILE A 115 3.25 11.72 3.19
N GLN A 116 2.91 11.62 1.91
CA GLN A 116 1.53 11.63 1.44
C GLN A 116 1.05 10.26 1.02
N ASP A 117 1.91 9.52 0.32
CA ASP A 117 1.57 8.20 -0.17
C ASP A 117 2.82 7.32 -0.27
N ILE A 118 2.62 6.02 -0.19
CA ILE A 118 3.66 5.02 -0.38
C ILE A 118 3.10 3.92 -1.29
N ARG A 119 3.82 3.65 -2.37
CA ARG A 119 3.43 2.60 -3.31
C ARG A 119 4.64 1.98 -3.98
N GLU A 120 4.72 0.66 -3.94
CA GLU A 120 5.74 -0.13 -4.66
C GLU A 120 7.18 0.32 -4.40
N GLY A 121 7.49 0.68 -3.16
CA GLY A 121 8.81 1.17 -2.76
C GLY A 121 9.08 2.64 -3.05
N ARG A 122 8.15 3.36 -3.70
CA ARG A 122 8.20 4.81 -3.87
C ARG A 122 7.49 5.51 -2.72
N VAL A 123 7.97 6.67 -2.35
CA VAL A 123 7.39 7.55 -1.35
C VAL A 123 7.10 8.90 -1.97
N LEU A 124 5.85 9.32 -1.94
CA LEU A 124 5.43 10.66 -2.35
C LEU A 124 5.55 11.61 -1.16
N LEU A 125 6.32 12.64 -1.33
CA LEU A 125 6.55 13.69 -0.35
C LEU A 125 5.93 15.01 -0.82
N LEU A 126 5.28 15.73 0.08
CA LEU A 126 4.84 17.11 -0.15
C LEU A 126 5.48 18.06 0.84
N ARG A 127 5.75 19.28 0.38
CA ARG A 127 6.24 20.38 1.19
C ARG A 127 5.37 21.61 0.96
N PRO A 128 4.92 22.33 2.02
CA PRO A 128 4.25 23.62 1.85
C PRO A 128 5.16 24.57 1.07
N GLY A 129 4.61 25.24 0.06
CA GLY A 129 5.31 26.26 -0.70
C GLY A 129 5.62 27.48 0.19
N ALA A 130 6.58 28.29 -0.24
CA ALA A 130 6.97 29.53 0.47
C ALA A 130 5.89 30.62 0.40
N CYS A 131 4.87 30.46 -0.41
CA CYS A 131 3.80 31.44 -0.64
C CYS A 131 2.59 31.16 0.25
N LYS A 132 1.96 32.24 0.72
CA LYS A 132 0.69 32.17 1.49
C LYS A 132 -0.52 31.77 0.63
N GLN A 133 -0.31 31.21 -0.54
CA GLN A 133 -1.34 30.78 -1.46
C GLN A 133 -1.79 29.33 -1.20
N PRO A 134 -2.99 28.96 -1.68
CA PRO A 134 -3.63 27.69 -1.36
C PRO A 134 -2.76 26.48 -1.70
N GLN A 135 -3.12 25.33 -1.19
CA GLN A 135 -2.43 24.03 -1.23
C GLN A 135 -1.89 23.61 -2.61
N ILE A 136 -2.26 24.32 -3.68
CA ILE A 136 -1.80 24.12 -5.07
C ILE A 136 -0.33 24.52 -5.27
N SER A 137 0.23 25.41 -4.43
CA SER A 137 1.65 25.81 -4.49
C SER A 137 2.60 24.88 -3.74
N MET A 138 2.14 23.69 -3.36
CA MET A 138 2.98 22.70 -2.70
C MET A 138 4.01 22.14 -3.68
N GLN A 139 5.22 21.95 -3.20
CA GLN A 139 6.24 21.21 -3.93
C GLN A 139 6.03 19.71 -3.68
N ALA A 140 6.12 18.93 -4.73
CA ALA A 140 6.00 17.48 -4.66
C ALA A 140 7.30 16.80 -5.10
N ALA A 141 7.61 15.67 -4.49
CA ALA A 141 8.73 14.82 -4.85
C ALA A 141 8.36 13.35 -4.72
N VAL A 142 8.91 12.52 -5.60
CA VAL A 142 8.85 11.06 -5.47
C VAL A 142 10.25 10.56 -5.14
N CYS A 143 10.35 9.78 -4.07
CA CYS A 143 11.61 9.25 -3.56
C CYS A 143 11.62 7.73 -3.61
N ASP A 144 12.81 7.16 -3.83
CA ASP A 144 13.14 5.75 -3.59
C ASP A 144 14.17 5.70 -2.44
N PRO A 145 13.74 5.49 -1.19
CA PRO A 145 14.63 5.53 -0.04
C PRO A 145 15.64 4.40 -0.02
N LEU A 146 15.35 3.26 -0.68
CA LEU A 146 16.25 2.13 -0.77
C LEU A 146 17.47 2.42 -1.67
N HIS A 147 17.27 3.19 -2.74
CA HIS A 147 18.32 3.51 -3.71
C HIS A 147 18.80 4.96 -3.61
N TRP A 148 18.30 5.72 -2.62
CA TRP A 148 18.66 7.11 -2.31
C TRP A 148 18.47 8.05 -3.50
N LYS A 149 17.36 7.84 -4.22
CA LYS A 149 17.01 8.61 -5.40
C LYS A 149 15.74 9.40 -5.18
N TYR A 150 15.60 10.50 -5.87
CA TYR A 150 14.38 11.28 -5.90
C TYR A 150 14.22 12.05 -7.21
N VAL A 151 12.97 12.39 -7.50
CA VAL A 151 12.57 13.29 -8.59
C VAL A 151 11.71 14.38 -7.98
N LEU A 152 12.10 15.64 -8.21
CA LEU A 152 11.24 16.79 -7.90
C LEU A 152 10.23 16.94 -9.05
N LEU A 153 8.95 17.00 -8.71
CA LEU A 153 7.93 17.24 -9.71
C LEU A 153 7.89 18.72 -10.08
N PRO A 154 7.69 19.05 -11.37
CA PRO A 154 7.46 20.43 -11.78
C PRO A 154 6.18 20.96 -11.09
N PRO A 155 6.07 22.26 -10.86
CA PRO A 155 4.83 22.85 -10.37
C PRO A 155 3.69 22.56 -11.37
N VAL A 156 2.47 22.51 -10.86
CA VAL A 156 1.28 22.43 -11.71
C VAL A 156 1.24 23.70 -12.58
N PRO A 157 1.13 23.58 -13.90
CA PRO A 157 1.08 24.73 -14.83
C PRO A 157 -0.02 25.73 -14.46
N ASP A 158 0.20 27.02 -14.72
CA ASP A 158 -0.72 28.10 -14.31
C ASP A 158 -2.09 27.99 -14.96
N ASP A 159 -2.21 27.49 -16.17
CA ASP A 159 -3.45 27.22 -16.87
C ASP A 159 -4.27 26.10 -16.18
N LEU A 160 -3.62 25.03 -15.74
CA LEU A 160 -4.24 23.99 -14.95
C LEU A 160 -4.55 24.49 -13.52
N ALA A 161 -3.66 25.26 -12.93
CA ALA A 161 -3.88 25.89 -11.63
C ALA A 161 -5.06 26.85 -11.67
N ALA A 162 -5.25 27.60 -12.75
CA ALA A 162 -6.41 28.48 -12.94
C ALA A 162 -7.74 27.72 -12.97
N LEU A 163 -7.75 26.50 -13.52
CA LEU A 163 -8.94 25.64 -13.46
C LEU A 163 -9.27 25.19 -12.02
N MET A 164 -8.28 25.23 -11.14
CA MET A 164 -8.43 24.93 -9.71
C MET A 164 -8.89 26.13 -8.88
N MET A 165 -8.75 27.36 -9.43
CA MET A 165 -9.18 28.57 -8.74
C MET A 165 -10.63 28.89 -9.10
N HIS A 166 -11.55 28.77 -8.15
CA HIS A 166 -12.91 29.26 -8.32
C HIS A 166 -13.06 30.57 -7.55
N PRO A 167 -13.36 31.70 -8.22
CA PRO A 167 -13.37 33.02 -7.60
C PRO A 167 -14.51 33.24 -6.58
N ALA A 168 -15.43 32.29 -6.44
CA ALA A 168 -16.67 32.50 -5.70
C ALA A 168 -16.77 31.76 -4.35
N THR A 169 -15.75 30.99 -3.94
CA THR A 169 -15.88 30.21 -2.70
C THR A 169 -14.92 30.66 -1.63
N ALA A 170 -15.45 31.12 -0.49
CA ALA A 170 -14.72 31.56 0.72
C ALA A 170 -13.96 30.40 1.42
N HIS A 171 -14.01 29.20 0.92
CA HIS A 171 -13.39 28.03 1.52
C HIS A 171 -12.29 27.49 0.61
N GLU A 172 -11.10 27.30 1.20
CA GLU A 172 -9.98 26.67 0.51
C GLU A 172 -10.36 25.26 0.03
N PRO A 173 -10.05 24.92 -1.23
CA PRO A 173 -10.27 23.57 -1.71
C PRO A 173 -9.38 22.59 -0.94
N TRP A 174 -9.92 21.44 -0.59
CA TRP A 174 -9.12 20.37 -0.02
C TRP A 174 -8.44 19.57 -1.13
N CYS A 175 -7.15 19.30 -0.96
CA CYS A 175 -6.34 18.60 -1.95
C CYS A 175 -5.75 17.31 -1.37
N GLU A 176 -5.67 16.28 -2.20
CA GLU A 176 -4.97 15.05 -1.89
C GLU A 176 -4.05 14.65 -3.05
N ALA A 177 -2.80 14.31 -2.73
CA ALA A 177 -1.86 13.79 -3.71
C ALA A 177 -1.57 12.31 -3.43
N PHE A 178 -1.45 11.52 -4.50
CA PHE A 178 -1.16 10.08 -4.39
C PHE A 178 -0.51 9.53 -5.66
N LEU A 179 0.21 8.42 -5.47
CA LEU A 179 0.88 7.70 -6.55
C LEU A 179 -0.12 6.83 -7.33
N VAL A 180 -0.03 6.88 -8.67
CA VAL A 180 -0.79 6.01 -9.56
C VAL A 180 0.16 5.15 -10.40
N PRO A 181 -0.16 3.89 -10.67
CA PRO A 181 0.56 3.10 -11.65
C PRO A 181 0.26 3.63 -13.05
N LEU A 182 1.26 3.77 -13.91
CA LEU A 182 1.08 4.20 -15.31
C LEU A 182 1.10 3.01 -16.27
N ASP A 183 2.10 2.15 -16.15
CA ASP A 183 2.31 1.02 -17.05
C ASP A 183 2.95 -0.14 -16.28
N GLU A 184 2.36 -1.32 -16.40
CA GLU A 184 2.88 -2.54 -15.75
C GLU A 184 4.20 -3.01 -16.37
N GLU A 185 4.49 -2.64 -17.63
CA GLU A 185 5.72 -3.04 -18.30
C GLU A 185 6.91 -2.16 -17.96
N ALA A 186 6.68 -0.90 -17.63
CA ALA A 186 7.72 0.06 -17.28
C ALA A 186 7.88 0.18 -15.76
N GLU A 187 8.71 -0.66 -15.15
CA GLU A 187 8.96 -0.67 -13.69
C GLU A 187 9.38 0.68 -13.11
N THR A 188 9.96 1.56 -13.92
CA THR A 188 10.41 2.89 -13.50
C THR A 188 9.36 3.98 -13.72
N ALA A 189 8.35 3.75 -14.55
CA ALA A 189 7.29 4.73 -14.78
C ALA A 189 6.38 4.87 -13.54
N PHE A 190 6.00 6.09 -13.24
CA PHE A 190 5.04 6.41 -12.19
C PHE A 190 4.21 7.63 -12.56
N GLY A 191 3.03 7.70 -12.01
CA GLY A 191 2.19 8.89 -12.04
C GLY A 191 1.94 9.43 -10.65
N VAL A 192 1.65 10.72 -10.58
CA VAL A 192 1.17 11.37 -9.36
C VAL A 192 -0.13 12.06 -9.67
N THR A 193 -1.19 11.65 -8.99
CA THR A 193 -2.49 12.33 -9.10
C THR A 193 -2.59 13.40 -8.03
N TRP A 194 -3.03 14.58 -8.44
CA TRP A 194 -3.45 15.65 -7.57
C TRP A 194 -4.95 15.79 -7.67
N MET A 195 -5.66 15.37 -6.64
CA MET A 195 -7.12 15.45 -6.56
C MET A 195 -7.52 16.68 -5.77
N VAL A 196 -8.44 17.47 -6.32
CA VAL A 196 -8.92 18.72 -5.74
C VAL A 196 -10.43 18.65 -5.54
N HIS A 197 -10.85 18.88 -4.31
CA HIS A 197 -12.24 18.88 -3.89
C HIS A 197 -12.76 20.31 -3.82
N PHE A 198 -13.55 20.71 -4.80
CA PHE A 198 -14.25 21.98 -4.80
C PHE A 198 -15.62 21.84 -4.13
N THR A 199 -16.26 22.94 -3.83
CA THR A 199 -17.65 22.94 -3.29
C THR A 199 -18.65 22.36 -4.27
N THR A 200 -18.44 22.51 -5.58
CA THR A 200 -19.36 22.07 -6.63
C THR A 200 -18.92 20.82 -7.35
N ARG A 201 -17.61 20.54 -7.40
CA ARG A 201 -17.04 19.47 -8.22
C ARG A 201 -15.80 18.85 -7.60
N LEU A 202 -15.46 17.70 -8.14
CA LEU A 202 -14.19 17.00 -7.91
C LEU A 202 -13.37 17.09 -9.20
N ALA A 203 -12.09 17.38 -9.11
CA ALA A 203 -11.17 17.41 -10.26
C ALA A 203 -9.88 16.65 -9.96
N ALA A 204 -9.26 16.06 -10.98
CA ALA A 204 -7.97 15.40 -10.88
C ALA A 204 -7.03 15.85 -12.00
N PHE A 205 -5.75 15.97 -11.62
CA PHE A 205 -4.62 16.26 -12.51
C PHE A 205 -3.61 15.16 -12.30
N VAL A 206 -3.03 14.65 -13.36
CA VAL A 206 -2.03 13.58 -13.30
C VAL A 206 -0.73 14.05 -13.92
N TYR A 207 0.34 13.91 -13.15
CA TYR A 207 1.71 13.99 -13.65
C TYR A 207 2.15 12.61 -14.13
N SER A 208 2.76 12.54 -15.30
CA SER A 208 3.39 11.34 -15.82
C SER A 208 4.91 11.49 -15.86
N SER A 209 5.63 10.54 -15.23
CA SER A 209 7.09 10.50 -15.29
C SER A 209 7.65 10.16 -16.66
N THR A 210 6.83 9.61 -17.58
CA THR A 210 7.24 9.29 -18.94
C THR A 210 7.21 10.50 -19.87
N THR A 211 6.28 11.42 -19.66
CA THR A 211 6.15 12.65 -20.44
C THR A 211 6.69 13.87 -19.69
N GLU A 212 6.94 13.74 -18.40
CA GLU A 212 7.32 14.83 -17.48
C GLU A 212 6.35 16.01 -17.47
N GLN A 213 5.08 15.73 -17.72
CA GLN A 213 4.04 16.75 -17.85
C GLN A 213 2.81 16.45 -16.98
N TRP A 214 2.16 17.53 -16.53
CA TRP A 214 0.86 17.50 -15.92
C TRP A 214 -0.24 17.55 -16.97
N GLN A 215 -1.31 16.81 -16.74
CA GLN A 215 -2.49 16.79 -17.58
C GLN A 215 -3.74 16.89 -16.71
N SER A 216 -4.75 17.65 -17.16
CA SER A 216 -6.10 17.60 -16.59
C SER A 216 -6.79 16.34 -17.11
N VAL A 217 -7.27 15.49 -16.22
CA VAL A 217 -7.74 14.16 -16.61
C VAL A 217 -9.18 13.89 -16.28
N ALA A 218 -9.68 14.39 -15.15
CA ALA A 218 -11.04 14.15 -14.73
C ALA A 218 -11.64 15.37 -14.03
N SER A 219 -12.90 15.64 -14.31
CA SER A 219 -13.71 16.57 -13.54
C SER A 219 -15.16 16.08 -13.54
N LYS A 220 -15.78 16.02 -12.36
CA LYS A 220 -17.17 15.63 -12.17
C LYS A 220 -17.83 16.53 -11.17
N GLU A 221 -19.04 16.96 -11.46
CA GLU A 221 -19.86 17.69 -10.50
C GLU A 221 -20.45 16.74 -9.44
N TRP A 222 -20.69 17.26 -8.25
CA TRP A 222 -21.21 16.43 -7.16
C TRP A 222 -22.61 15.89 -7.44
N ASN A 223 -23.45 16.64 -8.18
CA ASN A 223 -24.77 16.19 -8.62
C ASN A 223 -24.70 14.95 -9.52
N GLU A 224 -23.68 14.83 -10.35
CA GLU A 224 -23.47 13.67 -11.22
C GLU A 224 -22.96 12.44 -10.44
N LEU A 225 -22.16 12.68 -9.39
CA LEU A 225 -21.59 11.61 -8.56
C LEU A 225 -22.59 11.10 -7.52
N LEU A 226 -23.52 11.93 -7.07
CA LEU A 226 -24.47 11.64 -5.99
C LEU A 226 -25.86 11.27 -6.53
N LEU A 227 -25.95 10.44 -7.54
CA LEU A 227 -27.15 10.03 -8.25
C LEU A 227 -28.43 10.02 -7.40
N GLY A 228 -29.39 10.87 -7.75
CA GLY A 228 -30.79 10.82 -7.32
C GLY A 228 -31.25 11.87 -6.32
N GLN A 229 -30.50 12.91 -6.04
CA GLN A 229 -30.96 14.04 -5.23
C GLN A 229 -31.03 15.29 -6.11
N GLY A 230 -32.21 15.55 -6.67
CA GLY A 230 -32.53 16.84 -7.28
C GLY A 230 -32.49 17.91 -6.19
N GLU A 231 -31.68 18.88 -6.41
CA GLU A 231 -31.55 20.23 -5.87
C GLU A 231 -30.12 20.53 -5.44
N SER A 232 -29.62 21.63 -6.01
CA SER A 232 -28.39 22.40 -5.71
C SER A 232 -27.38 21.74 -4.77
N THR A 233 -26.43 21.05 -5.36
CA THR A 233 -25.42 20.30 -4.62
C THR A 233 -24.16 21.12 -4.38
N MET A 234 -24.29 22.18 -3.56
CA MET A 234 -23.12 22.75 -2.91
C MET A 234 -22.76 21.89 -1.70
N VAL A 235 -21.76 21.09 -1.82
CA VAL A 235 -21.28 20.26 -0.70
C VAL A 235 -20.26 21.06 0.09
N SER A 236 -20.60 21.42 1.33
CA SER A 236 -19.67 22.11 2.22
C SER A 236 -18.41 21.27 2.46
N PRO A 237 -17.22 21.86 2.48
CA PRO A 237 -15.99 21.13 2.86
C PRO A 237 -16.07 20.45 4.24
N ILE A 238 -16.91 20.98 5.14
CA ILE A 238 -17.14 20.45 6.49
C ILE A 238 -17.99 19.17 6.45
N ASP A 239 -18.89 19.05 5.46
CA ASP A 239 -19.80 17.92 5.30
C ASP A 239 -19.20 16.78 4.47
N ARG A 240 -17.93 16.93 4.06
CA ARG A 240 -17.19 15.93 3.27
C ARG A 240 -16.18 15.23 4.14
N HIS A 241 -16.45 14.01 4.41
CA HIS A 241 -15.48 13.14 5.04
C HIS A 241 -15.11 12.05 4.03
N PHE A 242 -13.87 12.14 3.50
CA PHE A 242 -13.26 11.08 2.72
C PHE A 242 -12.30 10.34 3.63
N TYR A 243 -12.67 9.12 3.95
CA TYR A 243 -11.88 8.28 4.82
C TYR A 243 -11.20 7.20 3.98
N GLY A 244 -9.99 6.90 4.32
CA GLY A 244 -9.23 5.82 3.76
C GLY A 244 -9.14 5.87 2.23
N ARG A 245 -7.96 5.79 1.69
CA ARG A 245 -7.77 5.59 0.26
C ARG A 245 -7.25 4.18 0.05
N HIS A 246 -8.03 3.38 -0.65
CA HIS A 246 -7.70 1.99 -0.95
C HIS A 246 -7.51 1.82 -2.45
N TYR A 247 -6.55 1.01 -2.86
CA TYR A 247 -6.28 0.75 -4.26
C TYR A 247 -6.35 -0.74 -4.58
N THR A 248 -7.23 -1.08 -5.53
CA THR A 248 -7.36 -2.42 -6.12
C THR A 248 -7.65 -2.28 -7.62
N GLY A 249 -6.69 -1.72 -8.38
CA GLY A 249 -6.90 -1.33 -9.78
C GLY A 249 -7.64 -0.01 -9.97
N CYS A 250 -8.57 0.35 -9.07
CA CYS A 250 -9.15 1.67 -8.89
C CYS A 250 -8.84 2.19 -7.50
N PHE A 251 -8.95 3.50 -7.30
CA PHE A 251 -8.89 4.11 -5.99
C PHE A 251 -10.28 4.23 -5.40
N TYR A 252 -10.42 3.92 -4.13
CA TYR A 252 -11.66 3.94 -3.39
C TYR A 252 -11.52 4.80 -2.15
N TRP A 253 -12.49 5.68 -1.95
CA TRP A 253 -12.66 6.44 -0.72
C TRP A 253 -14.03 6.16 -0.16
N GLU A 254 -14.10 5.97 1.12
CA GLU A 254 -15.37 6.04 1.80
C GLU A 254 -15.79 7.50 1.89
N SER A 255 -16.97 7.79 1.41
CA SER A 255 -17.53 9.13 1.38
C SER A 255 -18.78 9.17 2.25
N THR A 256 -18.84 10.12 3.17
CA THR A 256 -20.08 10.48 3.86
C THR A 256 -20.45 11.89 3.41
N ILE A 257 -21.39 11.99 2.48
CA ILE A 257 -21.89 13.25 1.97
C ILE A 257 -23.37 13.32 2.32
N MET A 258 -23.76 14.39 3.04
CA MET A 258 -25.15 14.61 3.48
C MET A 258 -25.76 13.41 4.26
N GLY A 259 -24.92 12.70 5.03
CA GLY A 259 -25.35 11.54 5.81
C GLY A 259 -25.50 10.23 5.03
N LYS A 260 -25.33 10.25 3.71
CA LYS A 260 -25.31 9.06 2.87
C LYS A 260 -23.87 8.53 2.77
N LYS A 261 -23.70 7.24 2.98
CA LYS A 261 -22.40 6.55 2.88
C LYS A 261 -22.29 5.90 1.51
N ASP A 262 -21.39 6.39 0.69
CA ASP A 262 -21.10 5.85 -0.63
C ASP A 262 -19.59 5.64 -0.79
N LEU A 263 -19.18 4.84 -1.76
CA LEU A 263 -17.78 4.76 -2.17
C LEU A 263 -17.56 5.68 -3.37
N LEU A 264 -16.70 6.66 -3.21
CA LEU A 264 -16.14 7.38 -4.34
C LEU A 264 -15.07 6.49 -4.99
N VAL A 265 -15.11 6.38 -6.29
CA VAL A 265 -14.20 5.57 -7.10
C VAL A 265 -13.50 6.45 -8.13
N PHE A 266 -12.18 6.32 -8.22
CA PHE A 266 -11.39 6.89 -9.31
C PHE A 266 -10.70 5.75 -10.08
N ASP A 267 -11.02 5.63 -11.36
CA ASP A 267 -10.38 4.70 -12.29
C ASP A 267 -9.19 5.40 -12.98
N PRO A 268 -7.93 5.09 -12.62
CA PRO A 268 -6.79 5.75 -13.20
C PRO A 268 -6.51 5.34 -14.66
N ARG A 269 -7.09 4.23 -15.14
CA ARG A 269 -6.95 3.79 -16.54
C ARG A 269 -7.89 4.57 -17.46
N ARG A 270 -9.11 4.83 -16.99
CA ARG A 270 -10.12 5.61 -17.72
C ARG A 270 -10.07 7.10 -17.40
N MET A 271 -9.37 7.45 -16.32
CA MET A 271 -9.33 8.80 -15.78
C MET A 271 -10.72 9.35 -15.47
N GLU A 272 -11.55 8.54 -14.81
CA GLU A 272 -12.95 8.86 -14.51
C GLU A 272 -13.26 8.68 -13.03
N PHE A 273 -14.12 9.58 -12.51
CA PHE A 273 -14.77 9.42 -11.22
C PHE A 273 -16.14 8.78 -11.38
N SER A 274 -16.48 7.94 -10.45
CA SER A 274 -17.80 7.34 -10.29
C SER A 274 -18.11 7.12 -8.81
N SER A 275 -19.36 6.82 -8.51
CA SER A 275 -19.77 6.34 -7.18
C SER A 275 -20.24 4.90 -7.26
N CYS A 276 -20.07 4.17 -6.17
CA CYS A 276 -20.54 2.80 -6.07
C CYS A 276 -21.38 2.65 -4.80
N ASP A 277 -22.54 1.99 -4.97
CA ASP A 277 -23.44 1.72 -3.85
C ASP A 277 -22.80 0.81 -2.80
N ILE A 278 -22.86 1.24 -1.71
CA ILE A 278 -23.08 1.02 -0.29
C ILE A 278 -22.29 -0.13 0.32
N LEU A 279 -21.56 0.29 1.31
CA LEU A 279 -21.01 -0.50 2.40
C LEU A 279 -22.14 -1.09 3.27
N PRO A 280 -21.94 -2.26 3.88
CA PRO A 280 -22.85 -2.75 4.90
C PRO A 280 -23.07 -1.68 5.98
N ARG A 281 -24.33 -1.38 6.30
CA ARG A 281 -24.72 -0.26 7.21
C ARG A 281 -24.18 -0.38 8.63
N GLU A 282 -23.68 -1.54 8.97
CA GLU A 282 -23.20 -1.90 10.32
C GLU A 282 -21.80 -1.36 10.67
N PHE A 283 -21.06 -0.81 9.69
CA PHE A 283 -19.70 -0.33 9.92
C PHE A 283 -19.61 1.19 10.07
N CYS A 284 -18.67 1.61 10.92
CA CYS A 284 -18.26 3.00 11.00
C CYS A 284 -17.23 3.29 9.88
N PRO A 285 -17.24 4.48 9.27
CA PRO A 285 -16.29 4.87 8.22
C PRO A 285 -14.82 4.60 8.52
N LEU A 286 -14.39 4.82 9.74
CA LEU A 286 -12.99 4.62 10.18
C LEU A 286 -12.60 3.16 10.40
N ASP A 287 -13.55 2.24 10.29
CA ASP A 287 -13.39 0.83 10.62
C ASP A 287 -13.38 -0.07 9.38
N LEU A 288 -13.14 0.51 8.19
CA LEU A 288 -13.22 -0.20 6.92
C LEU A 288 -11.91 -0.17 6.16
N ALA A 289 -11.66 -1.22 5.39
CA ALA A 289 -10.63 -1.25 4.36
C ALA A 289 -11.09 -2.03 3.15
N ILE A 290 -10.89 -1.48 1.97
CA ILE A 290 -11.12 -2.15 0.70
C ILE A 290 -9.82 -2.75 0.21
N VAL A 291 -9.86 -4.01 -0.19
CA VAL A 291 -8.72 -4.80 -0.64
C VAL A 291 -9.06 -5.58 -1.90
N GLU A 292 -8.08 -6.17 -2.54
CA GLU A 292 -8.29 -7.11 -3.63
C GLU A 292 -8.57 -8.53 -3.07
N ALA A 293 -9.70 -9.11 -3.50
CA ALA A 293 -10.13 -10.44 -3.08
C ALA A 293 -9.71 -11.56 -4.07
N GLY A 294 -8.76 -11.26 -4.98
CA GLY A 294 -8.41 -12.14 -6.09
C GLY A 294 -9.42 -12.12 -7.25
N GLU A 295 -9.00 -12.58 -8.44
CA GLU A 295 -9.85 -12.66 -9.64
C GLU A 295 -10.65 -11.38 -9.97
N ALA A 296 -10.04 -10.20 -9.74
CA ALA A 296 -10.66 -8.89 -9.93
C ALA A 296 -11.92 -8.64 -9.08
N LYS A 297 -12.10 -9.37 -7.97
CA LYS A 297 -13.15 -9.13 -6.98
C LYS A 297 -12.72 -8.10 -5.94
N LEU A 298 -13.68 -7.36 -5.42
CA LEU A 298 -13.44 -6.46 -4.29
C LEU A 298 -13.64 -7.21 -2.98
N GLY A 299 -12.69 -7.05 -2.07
CA GLY A 299 -12.79 -7.45 -0.68
C GLY A 299 -13.01 -6.25 0.22
N LEU A 300 -13.70 -6.45 1.31
CA LEU A 300 -13.93 -5.45 2.35
C LEU A 300 -13.62 -6.05 3.71
N PHE A 301 -12.72 -5.43 4.44
CA PHE A 301 -12.58 -5.68 5.88
C PHE A 301 -13.36 -4.63 6.67
N GLY A 302 -14.05 -5.09 7.71
CA GLY A 302 -14.74 -4.20 8.63
C GLY A 302 -14.62 -4.69 10.07
N ILE A 303 -14.46 -3.76 11.01
CA ILE A 303 -14.42 -4.07 12.44
C ILE A 303 -15.86 -4.13 12.94
N HIS A 304 -16.26 -5.27 13.45
CA HIS A 304 -17.57 -5.52 14.06
C HIS A 304 -17.45 -5.60 15.58
N VAL A 305 -18.44 -5.05 16.25
CA VAL A 305 -18.49 -5.00 17.72
C VAL A 305 -19.74 -5.69 18.21
N GLU A 306 -19.58 -6.73 19.02
CA GLU A 306 -20.68 -7.42 19.66
C GLU A 306 -20.34 -7.77 21.12
N ALA A 307 -21.16 -7.32 22.05
CA ALA A 307 -20.97 -7.57 23.48
C ALA A 307 -19.57 -7.28 24.03
N GLY A 308 -18.90 -6.23 23.51
CA GLY A 308 -17.53 -5.85 23.92
C GLY A 308 -16.43 -6.73 23.33
N LYS A 309 -16.75 -7.59 22.40
CA LYS A 309 -15.82 -8.35 21.57
C LYS A 309 -15.68 -7.66 20.22
N PHE A 310 -14.47 -7.72 19.67
CA PHE A 310 -14.14 -7.12 18.39
C PHE A 310 -13.68 -8.21 17.43
N ASP A 311 -14.39 -8.28 16.30
CA ASP A 311 -14.10 -9.20 15.22
C ASP A 311 -13.79 -8.42 13.95
N LEU A 312 -12.84 -8.90 13.17
CA LEU A 312 -12.62 -8.44 11.80
C LEU A 312 -13.46 -9.31 10.88
N ARG A 313 -14.41 -8.70 10.19
CA ARG A 313 -15.25 -9.37 9.20
C ARG A 313 -14.72 -9.11 7.81
N TYR A 314 -14.59 -10.16 7.03
CA TYR A 314 -14.14 -10.10 5.64
C TYR A 314 -15.30 -10.42 4.71
N TYR A 315 -15.58 -9.49 3.80
CA TYR A 315 -16.65 -9.59 2.81
C TYR A 315 -16.08 -9.56 1.42
N ILE A 316 -16.73 -10.26 0.50
CA ILE A 316 -16.40 -10.25 -0.93
C ILE A 316 -17.61 -9.75 -1.70
N LYS A 317 -17.37 -8.89 -2.69
CA LYS A 317 -18.37 -8.45 -3.65
C LYS A 317 -18.21 -9.26 -4.93
N GLY A 318 -19.31 -9.90 -5.40
CA GLY A 318 -19.32 -10.65 -6.66
C GLY A 318 -18.98 -9.76 -7.87
N ASN A 319 -18.58 -10.39 -8.96
CA ASN A 319 -18.21 -9.70 -10.21
C ASN A 319 -19.32 -8.78 -10.74
N LYS A 320 -18.93 -7.66 -11.33
CA LYS A 320 -19.82 -6.66 -11.95
C LYS A 320 -20.84 -7.21 -12.96
N CYS A 321 -20.67 -8.44 -13.44
CA CYS A 321 -21.56 -9.09 -14.42
C CYS A 321 -22.67 -9.96 -13.81
N GLU A 322 -22.61 -10.27 -12.52
CA GLU A 322 -23.68 -10.98 -11.84
C GLU A 322 -24.61 -9.98 -11.15
N SER A 323 -25.90 -10.22 -11.26
CA SER A 323 -26.96 -9.34 -10.76
C SER A 323 -27.01 -9.16 -9.23
N SER A 324 -26.09 -9.75 -8.48
CA SER A 324 -25.97 -9.56 -7.03
C SER A 324 -24.93 -8.48 -6.71
N THR A 325 -25.39 -7.28 -6.43
CA THR A 325 -24.60 -6.15 -5.93
C THR A 325 -24.27 -6.23 -4.45
N GLN A 326 -24.57 -7.34 -3.78
CA GLN A 326 -24.47 -7.47 -2.34
C GLN A 326 -23.11 -8.01 -1.90
N TRP A 327 -22.62 -7.47 -0.78
CA TRP A 327 -21.47 -7.98 -0.06
C TRP A 327 -21.81 -9.30 0.63
N GLN A 328 -20.99 -10.33 0.43
CA GLN A 328 -21.14 -11.63 1.09
C GLN A 328 -20.08 -11.77 2.16
N LEU A 329 -20.49 -12.10 3.40
CA LEU A 329 -19.58 -12.40 4.49
C LEU A 329 -18.86 -13.71 4.20
N GLU A 330 -17.54 -13.64 4.02
CA GLU A 330 -16.69 -14.81 3.75
C GLU A 330 -16.10 -15.37 5.05
N LYS A 331 -15.63 -14.50 5.94
CA LYS A 331 -14.95 -14.92 7.17
C LYS A 331 -15.09 -13.91 8.29
N THR A 332 -15.19 -14.42 9.51
CA THR A 332 -15.09 -13.65 10.76
C THR A 332 -13.83 -14.08 11.49
N ILE A 333 -12.98 -13.12 11.84
CA ILE A 333 -11.69 -13.33 12.49
C ILE A 333 -11.73 -12.63 13.84
N PRO A 334 -11.70 -13.38 14.97
CA PRO A 334 -11.64 -12.77 16.30
C PRO A 334 -10.35 -11.99 16.49
N ILE A 335 -10.43 -10.73 16.95
CA ILE A 335 -9.24 -9.92 17.22
C ILE A 335 -8.97 -9.87 18.72
N CYS A 336 -9.91 -9.37 19.50
CA CYS A 336 -9.73 -9.15 20.93
C CYS A 336 -11.05 -8.86 21.65
N SER A 337 -10.95 -8.76 22.98
CA SER A 337 -12.01 -8.25 23.86
C SER A 337 -11.49 -7.06 24.65
N GLY A 338 -12.37 -6.12 24.95
CA GLY A 338 -12.12 -5.00 25.87
C GLY A 338 -11.47 -3.74 25.28
N CYS A 339 -10.59 -3.85 24.27
CA CYS A 339 -9.97 -2.68 23.65
C CYS A 339 -10.32 -2.65 22.16
N ARG A 340 -10.89 -1.54 21.69
CA ARG A 340 -11.28 -1.38 20.30
C ARG A 340 -10.05 -1.31 19.41
N PRO A 341 -9.93 -2.15 18.38
CA PRO A 341 -8.94 -2.00 17.34
C PRO A 341 -9.39 -0.93 16.32
N ASP A 342 -8.41 -0.35 15.61
CA ASP A 342 -8.65 0.55 14.48
C ASP A 342 -7.93 0.01 13.25
N ILE A 343 -8.50 0.22 12.07
CA ILE A 343 -7.81 0.00 10.80
C ILE A 343 -6.90 1.20 10.54
N LYS A 344 -5.59 0.98 10.50
CA LYS A 344 -4.58 2.03 10.32
C LYS A 344 -4.21 2.26 8.87
N ALA A 345 -4.07 1.19 8.10
CA ALA A 345 -3.72 1.24 6.68
C ALA A 345 -4.07 -0.08 6.00
N ALA A 346 -4.23 -0.05 4.69
CA ALA A 346 -4.38 -1.24 3.88
C ALA A 346 -3.61 -1.11 2.56
N THR A 347 -3.06 -2.23 2.11
CA THR A 347 -2.52 -2.43 0.78
C THR A 347 -3.24 -3.62 0.14
N TRP A 348 -2.94 -3.93 -1.10
CA TRP A 348 -3.46 -5.13 -1.75
C TRP A 348 -3.06 -6.45 -1.03
N ARG A 349 -1.98 -6.43 -0.23
CA ARG A 349 -1.45 -7.59 0.47
C ARG A 349 -1.69 -7.57 1.98
N TYR A 350 -1.55 -6.41 2.62
CA TYR A 350 -1.58 -6.29 4.08
C TYR A 350 -2.61 -5.29 4.56
N LEU A 351 -3.33 -5.68 5.60
CA LEU A 351 -4.12 -4.79 6.43
C LEU A 351 -3.33 -4.57 7.74
N LEU A 352 -3.18 -3.32 8.15
CA LEU A 352 -2.55 -2.95 9.42
C LEU A 352 -3.61 -2.50 10.41
N LEU A 353 -3.70 -3.19 11.52
CA LEU A 353 -4.57 -2.87 12.64
C LEU A 353 -3.75 -2.23 13.76
N GLY A 354 -4.33 -1.26 14.45
CA GLY A 354 -3.84 -0.75 15.72
C GLY A 354 -4.76 -1.18 16.86
N LYS A 355 -4.22 -1.81 17.87
CA LYS A 355 -4.95 -2.19 19.07
C LYS A 355 -4.43 -1.43 20.27
N PHE A 356 -5.28 -0.61 20.87
CA PHE A 356 -4.92 0.14 22.07
C PHE A 356 -4.88 -0.77 23.29
N GLY A 357 -3.80 -0.69 24.04
CA GLY A 357 -3.69 -1.27 25.37
C GLY A 357 -4.51 -0.49 26.42
N PRO A 358 -4.52 -0.96 27.66
CA PRO A 358 -5.13 -0.19 28.75
C PRO A 358 -4.39 1.13 28.98
N MET A 359 -5.16 2.18 29.27
CA MET A 359 -4.58 3.48 29.63
C MET A 359 -3.88 3.37 30.99
N ARG A 360 -2.64 3.83 31.03
CA ARG A 360 -1.82 3.93 32.26
C ARG A 360 -1.47 5.39 32.48
N PHE A 361 -1.31 5.79 33.73
CA PHE A 361 -0.84 7.12 34.10
C PHE A 361 0.57 6.99 34.67
N ILE A 362 1.52 7.68 34.07
CA ILE A 362 2.90 7.79 34.54
C ILE A 362 3.12 9.29 34.79
N ASP A 363 3.47 9.65 36.03
CA ASP A 363 3.63 11.06 36.45
C ASP A 363 2.45 11.97 36.05
N SER A 364 1.22 11.46 36.19
CA SER A 364 -0.04 12.13 35.79
C SER A 364 -0.22 12.33 34.29
N VAL A 365 0.67 11.81 33.45
CA VAL A 365 0.55 11.84 32.00
C VAL A 365 -0.09 10.53 31.53
N PRO A 366 -1.15 10.61 30.71
CA PRO A 366 -1.76 9.40 30.16
C PRO A 366 -0.82 8.76 29.14
N HIS A 367 -0.51 7.48 29.36
CA HIS A 367 0.24 6.63 28.45
C HIS A 367 -0.62 5.45 28.02
N GLN A 368 -0.61 5.17 26.75
CA GLN A 368 -1.32 4.03 26.18
C GLN A 368 -0.41 3.36 25.15
N ASP A 369 -0.21 2.05 25.32
CA ASP A 369 0.52 1.27 24.34
C ASP A 369 -0.39 1.00 23.14
N LEU A 370 0.18 1.02 21.94
CA LEU A 370 -0.47 0.69 20.69
C LEU A 370 0.24 -0.50 20.06
N ASP A 371 -0.43 -1.64 20.04
CA ASP A 371 0.01 -2.83 19.33
C ASP A 371 -0.39 -2.74 17.87
N TYR A 372 0.57 -2.85 16.98
CA TYR A 372 0.33 -2.98 15.55
C TYR A 372 0.30 -4.45 15.15
N ILE A 373 -0.75 -4.84 14.43
CA ILE A 373 -1.00 -6.21 13.96
C ILE A 373 -1.21 -6.14 12.45
N SER A 374 -0.46 -6.94 11.69
CA SER A 374 -0.73 -7.13 10.27
C SER A 374 -1.68 -8.30 10.06
N VAL A 375 -2.57 -8.17 9.09
CA VAL A 375 -3.36 -9.26 8.53
C VAL A 375 -2.92 -9.45 7.08
N ASP A 376 -2.48 -10.65 6.73
CA ASP A 376 -2.24 -11.01 5.34
C ASP A 376 -3.59 -11.17 4.63
N VAL A 377 -3.84 -10.40 3.60
CA VAL A 377 -5.14 -10.36 2.90
C VAL A 377 -5.48 -11.70 2.23
N LYS A 378 -4.46 -12.46 1.80
CA LYS A 378 -4.64 -13.73 1.08
C LYS A 378 -4.87 -14.91 2.02
N THR A 379 -4.06 -15.00 3.08
CA THR A 379 -4.13 -16.13 4.03
C THR A 379 -5.05 -15.85 5.22
N LEU A 380 -5.35 -14.58 5.47
CA LEU A 380 -6.11 -14.08 6.62
C LEU A 380 -5.42 -14.38 7.96
N GLU A 381 -4.10 -14.58 7.94
CA GLU A 381 -3.28 -14.79 9.12
C GLU A 381 -2.92 -13.46 9.76
N LEU A 382 -2.97 -13.43 11.11
CA LEU A 382 -2.58 -12.29 11.91
C LEU A 382 -1.15 -12.46 12.42
N ALA A 383 -0.35 -11.41 12.31
CA ALA A 383 0.98 -11.37 12.89
C ALA A 383 1.20 -10.05 13.64
N ARG A 384 1.77 -10.12 14.83
CA ARG A 384 2.16 -8.91 15.58
C ARG A 384 3.34 -8.24 14.88
N VAL A 385 3.20 -6.95 14.59
CA VAL A 385 4.25 -6.15 13.95
C VAL A 385 5.18 -5.55 15.00
N CYS A 386 4.66 -4.70 15.86
CA CYS A 386 5.42 -4.09 16.97
C CYS A 386 4.45 -3.46 17.99
N THR A 387 4.99 -3.03 19.14
CA THR A 387 4.27 -2.22 20.13
C THR A 387 4.95 -0.87 20.28
N LYS A 388 4.17 0.20 20.35
CA LYS A 388 4.65 1.57 20.57
C LYS A 388 3.88 2.22 21.71
N SER A 389 4.60 2.95 22.55
CA SER A 389 3.96 3.87 23.48
C SER A 389 3.51 5.10 22.71
N SER A 390 2.18 5.31 22.63
CA SER A 390 1.60 6.38 21.84
C SER A 390 0.92 7.40 22.76
N GLY A 391 1.21 8.67 22.51
CA GLY A 391 0.45 9.77 23.14
C GLY A 391 -0.86 10.12 22.40
N PHE A 392 -1.07 9.70 21.13
CA PHE A 392 -2.25 10.04 20.34
C PHE A 392 -2.59 8.97 19.28
N ALA A 393 -3.87 8.67 19.22
CA ALA A 393 -4.45 7.55 18.48
C ALA A 393 -4.63 7.77 16.96
N PHE A 394 -4.74 9.00 16.50
CA PHE A 394 -5.19 9.33 15.15
C PHE A 394 -4.07 9.93 14.32
N SER A 395 -3.24 9.07 13.71
CA SER A 395 -2.28 9.51 12.70
C SER A 395 -2.49 8.73 11.41
N LYS A 396 -2.39 9.44 10.27
CA LYS A 396 -2.30 8.78 8.96
C LYS A 396 -1.12 7.82 9.00
N THR A 397 -1.37 6.58 8.63
CA THR A 397 -0.38 5.52 8.58
C THR A 397 -0.25 5.02 7.16
N SER A 398 0.96 4.73 6.70
CA SER A 398 1.22 4.21 5.36
C SER A 398 2.14 3.00 5.46
N ILE A 399 1.77 1.91 4.77
CA ILE A 399 2.53 0.66 4.76
C ILE A 399 3.61 0.74 3.67
N TYR A 400 4.83 0.36 4.00
CA TYR A 400 5.93 0.22 3.05
C TYR A 400 6.17 -1.26 2.76
N THR A 401 5.88 -1.66 1.53
CA THR A 401 6.16 -3.00 1.00
C THR A 401 7.15 -2.89 -0.15
N ASN A 402 8.16 -3.74 -0.16
CA ASN A 402 9.13 -3.88 -1.25
C ASN A 402 9.89 -5.18 -1.08
N PHE A 403 10.71 -5.56 -2.05
CA PHE A 403 11.65 -6.67 -1.90
C PHE A 403 12.92 -6.19 -1.17
N PRO A 404 13.66 -7.13 -0.53
CA PRO A 404 14.97 -6.83 0.05
C PRO A 404 15.94 -6.22 -0.99
N PRO A 405 16.96 -5.44 -0.55
CA PRO A 405 17.87 -4.72 -1.46
C PRO A 405 18.47 -5.56 -2.58
N SER A 406 18.86 -6.81 -2.30
CA SER A 406 19.43 -7.73 -3.28
C SER A 406 18.44 -8.23 -4.34
N LEU A 407 17.14 -8.09 -4.10
CA LEU A 407 16.06 -8.52 -4.99
C LEU A 407 15.25 -7.34 -5.57
N SER A 408 15.61 -6.12 -5.20
CA SER A 408 14.97 -4.89 -5.65
C SER A 408 15.77 -4.23 -6.78
N SER A 409 15.10 -3.40 -7.55
CA SER A 409 15.71 -2.52 -8.55
C SER A 409 15.28 -1.08 -8.31
N PRO A 410 16.10 -0.08 -8.72
CA PRO A 410 15.70 1.32 -8.60
C PRO A 410 14.34 1.58 -9.25
N LYS A 411 13.49 2.35 -8.57
CA LYS A 411 12.13 2.64 -9.00
C LYS A 411 12.00 4.02 -9.68
N ILE A 412 13.04 4.82 -9.58
CA ILE A 412 13.17 6.14 -10.23
C ILE A 412 14.59 6.37 -10.71
#